data_925428cb5c809686f2896a64ae2f1f50
#
_entry.id   925428cb5c809686f2896a64ae2f1f50
#
_cell.length_a   1.000
_cell.length_b   1.000
_cell.length_c   1.000
_cell.angle_alpha   90.00
_cell.angle_beta   90.00
_cell.angle_gamma   90.00
#
_symmetry.space_group_name_H-M   'P 1'
#
loop_
_entity.id
_entity.type
_entity.pdbx_description
1 polymer ?
#
loop_
_entity_poly.entity_id
_entity_poly.type
_entity_poly.pdbx_seq_one_letter_code
_entity_poly.pdbx_strand_id
1 'polypeptide(L)'
;MKKIFLIPTAIVTALSFVLISCADTSATSSGEMVISQDSLVKRGKYLVNIIGCDDCHSPKIFTDHGFEIDMEHRFSGHLANSPMGRANTSVMKDGYILFANDLTSAVGPWGQSYSANISSDETGIGSWTEEQFFRAIREGKSKGLKEGRPLLPPMPWFIYKNMSDPDLKAIFAYLKTSKPVENRVPGPKSLQELK
;
A
#
# COMPACT_ATOMS: atom_id res chain seq x y z
N MET A 1 63.35 -87.27 -4.11
CA MET A 1 63.44 -85.90 -3.64
C MET A 1 62.29 -85.14 -4.23
N LYS A 2 61.17 -85.10 -3.58
CA LYS A 2 59.93 -84.34 -4.04
C LYS A 2 59.77 -83.18 -3.08
N LYS A 3 59.89 -81.98 -3.63
CA LYS A 3 59.60 -80.75 -2.84
C LYS A 3 58.12 -80.46 -2.92
N ILE A 4 57.49 -80.42 -1.70
CA ILE A 4 56.12 -80.02 -1.54
C ILE A 4 56.06 -78.50 -1.42
N PHE A 5 55.36 -77.86 -2.37
CA PHE A 5 55.05 -76.44 -2.31
C PHE A 5 53.73 -76.20 -1.52
N LEU A 6 53.83 -75.59 -0.39
CA LEU A 6 52.68 -75.08 0.39
C LEU A 6 52.23 -73.75 -0.22
N ILE A 7 51.01 -73.70 -0.66
CA ILE A 7 50.30 -72.50 -1.12
C ILE A 7 49.61 -71.89 0.12
N PRO A 8 49.86 -70.64 0.55
CA PRO A 8 49.10 -70.02 1.56
C PRO A 8 47.76 -69.53 1.04
N THR A 9 46.71 -69.99 1.66
CA THR A 9 45.34 -69.56 1.44
C THR A 9 45.16 -68.11 1.85
N ALA A 10 45.01 -67.20 0.90
CA ALA A 10 44.68 -65.83 1.17
C ALA A 10 43.18 -65.71 1.49
N ILE A 11 42.88 -65.32 2.72
CA ILE A 11 41.54 -65.00 3.15
C ILE A 11 41.18 -63.61 2.59
N VAL A 12 40.31 -63.60 1.59
CA VAL A 12 39.71 -62.37 1.05
C VAL A 12 38.53 -62.01 1.95
N THR A 13 38.74 -61.10 2.86
CA THR A 13 37.68 -60.45 3.62
C THR A 13 37.00 -59.41 2.72
N ALA A 14 35.82 -59.74 2.19
CA ALA A 14 35.01 -58.82 1.47
C ALA A 14 34.40 -57.80 2.45
N LEU A 15 34.94 -56.59 2.45
CA LEU A 15 34.42 -55.44 3.18
C LEU A 15 33.23 -54.88 2.41
N SER A 16 32.00 -55.28 2.83
CA SER A 16 30.77 -54.76 2.28
C SER A 16 30.59 -53.31 2.74
N PHE A 17 30.91 -52.35 1.86
CA PHE A 17 30.54 -50.96 2.08
C PHE A 17 29.03 -50.83 1.85
N VAL A 18 28.26 -50.70 2.92
CA VAL A 18 26.88 -50.27 2.87
C VAL A 18 26.91 -48.76 2.61
N LEU A 19 26.74 -48.36 1.37
CA LEU A 19 26.46 -46.97 1.03
C LEU A 19 25.03 -46.66 1.47
N ILE A 20 24.89 -46.08 2.69
CA ILE A 20 23.67 -45.44 3.10
C ILE A 20 23.57 -44.16 2.29
N SER A 21 22.91 -44.24 1.15
CA SER A 21 22.48 -43.07 0.39
C SER A 21 21.39 -42.36 1.22
N CYS A 22 21.78 -41.34 1.95
CA CYS A 22 20.83 -40.34 2.42
C CYS A 22 20.26 -39.63 1.19
N ALA A 23 19.20 -40.18 0.62
CA ALA A 23 18.36 -39.44 -0.28
C ALA A 23 17.66 -38.36 0.58
N ASP A 24 18.30 -37.20 0.69
CA ASP A 24 17.61 -36.00 1.10
C ASP A 24 16.50 -35.74 0.07
N THR A 25 15.35 -36.31 0.37
CA THR A 25 14.10 -35.93 -0.28
C THR A 25 13.78 -34.53 0.25
N SER A 26 14.54 -33.54 -0.17
CA SER A 26 14.11 -32.16 -0.12
C SER A 26 12.95 -32.05 -1.10
N ALA A 27 11.79 -32.52 -0.65
CA ALA A 27 10.55 -32.07 -1.22
C ALA A 27 10.52 -30.56 -1.04
N THR A 28 10.99 -29.83 -2.06
CA THR A 28 10.73 -28.41 -2.19
C THR A 28 9.23 -28.29 -2.43
N SER A 29 8.49 -28.42 -1.33
CA SER A 29 7.16 -27.89 -1.27
C SER A 29 7.33 -26.39 -1.47
N SER A 30 7.14 -25.92 -2.68
CA SER A 30 6.80 -24.54 -2.96
C SER A 30 5.42 -24.27 -2.37
N GLY A 31 5.31 -24.43 -1.07
CA GLY A 31 4.17 -23.97 -0.32
C GLY A 31 4.17 -22.46 -0.47
N GLU A 32 3.29 -21.97 -1.31
CA GLU A 32 2.91 -20.56 -1.35
C GLU A 32 2.69 -20.17 0.11
N MET A 33 3.56 -19.32 0.64
CA MET A 33 3.52 -18.93 2.05
C MET A 33 2.23 -18.14 2.24
N VAL A 34 1.18 -18.80 2.70
CA VAL A 34 -0.11 -18.15 2.97
C VAL A 34 0.11 -17.15 4.09
N ILE A 35 0.32 -15.89 3.69
CA ILE A 35 0.44 -14.78 4.64
C ILE A 35 -0.90 -14.66 5.37
N SER A 36 -0.89 -14.75 6.68
CA SER A 36 -2.12 -14.61 7.46
C SER A 36 -2.72 -13.21 7.30
N GLN A 37 -4.05 -13.11 7.37
CA GLN A 37 -4.75 -11.83 7.29
C GLN A 37 -4.23 -10.83 8.35
N ASP A 38 -3.94 -11.28 9.56
CA ASP A 38 -3.37 -10.46 10.62
C ASP A 38 -1.99 -9.89 10.25
N SER A 39 -1.14 -10.71 9.63
CA SER A 39 0.17 -10.26 9.14
C SER A 39 0.06 -9.23 8.03
N LEU A 40 -0.91 -9.40 7.11
CA LEU A 40 -1.20 -8.41 6.07
C LEU A 40 -1.63 -7.09 6.68
N VAL A 41 -2.58 -7.11 7.61
CA VAL A 41 -3.08 -5.89 8.28
C VAL A 41 -1.96 -5.18 9.05
N LYS A 42 -1.11 -5.92 9.78
CA LYS A 42 0.05 -5.35 10.48
C LYS A 42 1.05 -4.69 9.52
N ARG A 43 1.37 -5.37 8.41
CA ARG A 43 2.23 -4.81 7.37
C ARG A 43 1.61 -3.56 6.75
N GLY A 44 0.33 -3.61 6.43
CA GLY A 44 -0.41 -2.48 5.87
C GLY A 44 -0.43 -1.28 6.79
N LYS A 45 -0.69 -1.49 8.09
CA LYS A 45 -0.61 -0.43 9.10
C LYS A 45 0.75 0.26 9.12
N TYR A 46 1.82 -0.53 9.12
CA TYR A 46 3.17 0.02 9.07
C TYR A 46 3.38 0.88 7.82
N LEU A 47 3.04 0.34 6.63
CA LEU A 47 3.21 1.04 5.37
C LEU A 47 2.41 2.34 5.31
N VAL A 48 1.12 2.31 5.64
CA VAL A 48 0.24 3.49 5.65
C VAL A 48 0.81 4.61 6.51
N ASN A 49 1.38 4.26 7.68
CA ASN A 49 1.96 5.25 8.58
C ASN A 49 3.26 5.86 8.04
N ILE A 50 4.12 5.05 7.37
CA ILE A 50 5.45 5.56 6.93
C ILE A 50 5.42 6.24 5.56
N ILE A 51 4.43 5.94 4.70
CA ILE A 51 4.33 6.56 3.38
C ILE A 51 3.42 7.80 3.37
N GLY A 52 2.92 8.21 4.52
CA GLY A 52 2.22 9.48 4.69
C GLY A 52 0.79 9.51 4.14
N CYS A 53 0.04 8.40 4.17
CA CYS A 53 -1.36 8.43 3.76
C CYS A 53 -2.20 9.41 4.59
N ASP A 54 -1.91 9.49 5.88
CA ASP A 54 -2.58 10.41 6.81
C ASP A 54 -2.31 11.87 6.49
N ASP A 55 -1.19 12.21 5.85
CA ASP A 55 -0.82 13.60 5.57
C ASP A 55 -1.89 14.34 4.74
N CYS A 56 -2.49 13.63 3.80
CA CYS A 56 -3.53 14.20 2.95
C CYS A 56 -4.92 13.61 3.23
N HIS A 57 -5.00 12.32 3.59
CA HIS A 57 -6.28 11.62 3.69
C HIS A 57 -6.95 11.69 5.07
N SER A 58 -6.30 12.32 6.04
CA SER A 58 -6.87 12.54 7.38
C SER A 58 -6.89 14.02 7.71
N PRO A 59 -8.03 14.59 8.12
CA PRO A 59 -8.08 15.96 8.62
C PRO A 59 -7.16 16.15 9.82
N LYS A 60 -6.72 17.37 10.06
CA LYS A 60 -5.90 17.74 11.21
C LYS A 60 -6.62 18.72 12.09
N ILE A 61 -6.35 18.61 13.38
CA ILE A 61 -6.68 19.59 14.40
C ILE A 61 -5.41 20.31 14.83
N PHE A 62 -5.56 21.56 15.21
CA PHE A 62 -4.47 22.37 15.78
C PHE A 62 -4.61 22.32 17.30
N THR A 63 -3.56 21.86 17.95
CA THR A 63 -3.45 21.83 19.40
C THR A 63 -2.29 22.70 19.86
N ASP A 64 -2.14 22.88 21.17
CA ASP A 64 -0.96 23.55 21.75
C ASP A 64 0.37 22.85 21.41
N HIS A 65 0.31 21.59 20.94
CA HIS A 65 1.46 20.79 20.52
C HIS A 65 1.68 20.84 18.99
N GLY A 66 0.85 21.55 18.23
CA GLY A 66 0.92 21.68 16.79
C GLY A 66 -0.15 20.86 16.06
N PHE A 67 0.22 20.35 14.87
CA PHE A 67 -0.67 19.53 14.06
C PHE A 67 -0.84 18.13 14.64
N GLU A 68 -2.09 17.72 14.82
CA GLU A 68 -2.46 16.36 15.20
C GLU A 68 -3.49 15.81 14.21
N ILE A 69 -3.48 14.50 13.97
CA ILE A 69 -4.50 13.84 13.15
C ILE A 69 -5.82 13.86 13.93
N ASP A 70 -6.90 14.31 13.30
CA ASP A 70 -8.24 14.11 13.81
C ASP A 70 -8.61 12.62 13.72
N MET A 71 -8.43 11.92 14.84
CA MET A 71 -8.66 10.47 14.91
C MET A 71 -10.14 10.09 14.74
N GLU A 72 -11.08 11.02 14.98
CA GLU A 72 -12.50 10.77 14.71
C GLU A 72 -12.78 10.65 13.22
N HIS A 73 -12.09 11.46 12.41
CA HIS A 73 -12.25 11.53 10.96
C HIS A 73 -11.03 10.97 10.21
N ARG A 74 -10.24 10.12 10.87
CA ARG A 74 -9.06 9.53 10.22
C ARG A 74 -9.45 8.81 8.94
N PHE A 75 -8.71 9.06 7.86
CA PHE A 75 -8.92 8.53 6.51
C PHE A 75 -10.20 8.99 5.80
N SER A 76 -10.97 9.93 6.36
CA SER A 76 -12.17 10.45 5.71
C SER A 76 -11.90 11.31 4.46
N GLY A 77 -10.64 11.69 4.22
CA GLY A 77 -10.30 12.69 3.22
C GLY A 77 -10.73 14.11 3.62
N HIS A 78 -10.95 14.97 2.63
CA HIS A 78 -11.44 16.33 2.88
C HIS A 78 -12.88 16.31 3.33
N LEU A 79 -13.17 16.88 4.52
CA LEU A 79 -14.52 16.90 5.04
C LEU A 79 -15.43 17.78 4.16
N ALA A 80 -16.57 17.22 3.74
CA ALA A 80 -17.50 17.88 2.83
C ALA A 80 -17.97 19.25 3.35
N ASN A 81 -18.06 19.40 4.67
CA ASN A 81 -18.53 20.60 5.34
C ASN A 81 -17.37 21.47 5.87
N SER A 82 -16.11 21.18 5.50
CA SER A 82 -14.98 21.99 5.93
C SER A 82 -15.09 23.39 5.34
N PRO A 83 -15.03 24.45 6.18
CA PRO A 83 -15.10 25.81 5.69
C PRO A 83 -13.82 26.13 4.89
N MET A 84 -13.99 26.37 3.60
CA MET A 84 -12.91 26.78 2.70
C MET A 84 -13.10 28.22 2.27
N GLY A 85 -12.11 29.06 2.54
CA GLY A 85 -12.05 30.40 1.97
C GLY A 85 -11.81 30.38 0.47
N ARG A 86 -11.93 31.54 -0.17
CA ARG A 86 -11.57 31.70 -1.59
C ARG A 86 -10.05 31.59 -1.76
N ALA A 87 -9.59 30.71 -2.61
CA ALA A 87 -8.19 30.53 -2.89
C ALA A 87 -7.62 31.74 -3.66
N ASN A 88 -6.50 32.29 -3.21
CA ASN A 88 -5.76 33.30 -3.98
C ASN A 88 -4.95 32.61 -5.10
N THR A 89 -5.55 32.50 -6.27
CA THR A 89 -4.91 31.82 -7.42
C THR A 89 -3.77 32.61 -8.06
N SER A 90 -3.53 33.88 -7.66
CA SER A 90 -2.45 34.70 -8.23
C SER A 90 -1.07 34.13 -7.91
N VAL A 91 -0.88 33.48 -6.76
CA VAL A 91 0.39 32.89 -6.34
C VAL A 91 0.91 31.80 -7.28
N MET A 92 0.04 31.21 -8.10
CA MET A 92 0.46 30.21 -9.09
C MET A 92 1.30 30.82 -10.21
N LYS A 93 1.19 32.13 -10.48
CA LYS A 93 2.03 32.85 -11.45
C LYS A 93 3.48 32.88 -10.98
N ASP A 94 3.69 32.81 -9.67
CA ASP A 94 4.99 32.83 -9.02
C ASP A 94 5.53 31.41 -8.77
N GLY A 95 4.87 30.37 -9.31
CA GLY A 95 5.30 28.98 -9.22
C GLY A 95 4.86 28.25 -7.94
N TYR A 96 3.95 28.83 -7.15
CA TYR A 96 3.46 28.22 -5.91
C TYR A 96 2.15 27.44 -6.13
N ILE A 97 1.89 26.51 -5.23
CA ILE A 97 0.60 25.86 -5.04
C ILE A 97 0.11 26.15 -3.61
N LEU A 98 -1.20 26.07 -3.41
CA LEU A 98 -1.80 26.29 -2.10
C LEU A 98 -2.31 24.97 -1.53
N PHE A 99 -2.17 24.81 -0.23
CA PHE A 99 -2.81 23.74 0.52
C PHE A 99 -3.82 24.32 1.50
N ALA A 100 -4.89 23.55 1.78
CA ALA A 100 -5.70 23.78 2.96
C ALA A 100 -4.85 23.58 4.23
N ASN A 101 -5.25 24.23 5.33
CA ASN A 101 -4.49 24.17 6.58
C ASN A 101 -4.28 22.74 7.10
N ASP A 102 -5.25 21.85 6.85
CA ASP A 102 -5.22 20.46 7.25
C ASP A 102 -4.63 19.52 6.17
N LEU A 103 -4.10 20.08 5.08
CA LEU A 103 -3.50 19.39 3.94
C LEU A 103 -4.47 18.51 3.12
N THR A 104 -5.78 18.54 3.41
CA THR A 104 -6.75 17.67 2.72
C THR A 104 -7.23 18.22 1.38
N SER A 105 -6.86 19.45 1.01
CA SER A 105 -7.15 20.06 -0.30
C SER A 105 -5.94 20.83 -0.82
N ALA A 106 -5.78 20.85 -2.14
CA ALA A 106 -4.74 21.61 -2.80
C ALA A 106 -5.27 22.33 -4.05
N VAL A 107 -4.72 23.53 -4.31
CA VAL A 107 -5.00 24.34 -5.50
C VAL A 107 -3.70 24.56 -6.29
N GLY A 108 -3.77 24.24 -7.57
CA GLY A 108 -2.63 24.38 -8.48
C GLY A 108 -3.09 24.55 -9.93
N PRO A 109 -2.19 24.40 -10.92
CA PRO A 109 -2.53 24.54 -12.34
C PRO A 109 -3.66 23.60 -12.83
N TRP A 110 -3.93 22.54 -12.08
CA TRP A 110 -5.02 21.58 -12.34
C TRP A 110 -6.39 22.01 -11.79
N GLY A 111 -6.47 23.14 -11.11
CA GLY A 111 -7.64 23.58 -10.34
C GLY A 111 -7.52 23.22 -8.86
N GLN A 112 -8.63 22.89 -8.21
CA GLN A 112 -8.67 22.44 -6.82
C GLN A 112 -8.96 20.95 -6.75
N SER A 113 -8.12 20.24 -6.03
CA SER A 113 -8.28 18.81 -5.71
C SER A 113 -8.57 18.64 -4.22
N TYR A 114 -9.27 17.56 -3.90
CA TYR A 114 -9.62 17.17 -2.54
C TYR A 114 -9.15 15.73 -2.32
N SER A 115 -8.58 15.47 -1.17
CA SER A 115 -8.15 14.13 -0.76
C SER A 115 -9.37 13.23 -0.59
N ALA A 116 -9.32 12.06 -1.19
CA ALA A 116 -10.44 11.12 -1.15
C ALA A 116 -10.63 10.51 0.23
N ASN A 117 -11.86 10.11 0.55
CA ASN A 117 -12.16 9.21 1.64
C ASN A 117 -11.58 7.83 1.31
N ILE A 118 -10.63 7.35 2.13
CA ILE A 118 -10.01 6.03 2.04
C ILE A 118 -10.32 5.17 3.27
N SER A 119 -11.27 5.59 4.10
CA SER A 119 -11.78 4.77 5.21
C SER A 119 -12.60 3.58 4.68
N SER A 120 -12.92 2.65 5.58
CA SER A 120 -13.73 1.46 5.25
C SER A 120 -15.22 1.76 5.03
N ASP A 121 -15.64 3.00 5.05
CA ASP A 121 -17.01 3.41 4.75
C ASP A 121 -17.35 3.24 3.26
N GLU A 122 -18.62 3.09 2.92
CA GLU A 122 -19.09 2.96 1.53
C GLU A 122 -18.83 4.24 0.71
N THR A 123 -18.79 5.40 1.34
CA THR A 123 -18.42 6.66 0.69
C THR A 123 -16.91 6.76 0.42
N GLY A 124 -16.12 5.88 1.07
CA GLY A 124 -14.70 5.69 0.87
C GLY A 124 -14.38 4.47 0.01
N ILE A 125 -13.56 3.56 0.56
CA ILE A 125 -13.15 2.32 -0.12
C ILE A 125 -13.88 1.07 0.40
N GLY A 126 -14.91 1.23 1.22
CA GLY A 126 -15.61 0.13 1.86
C GLY A 126 -16.17 -0.89 0.88
N SER A 127 -16.73 -0.45 -0.24
CA SER A 127 -17.26 -1.30 -1.31
C SER A 127 -16.23 -1.68 -2.39
N TRP A 128 -14.99 -1.17 -2.33
CA TRP A 128 -14.00 -1.44 -3.37
C TRP A 128 -13.50 -2.87 -3.32
N THR A 129 -13.21 -3.40 -4.50
CA THR A 129 -12.42 -4.63 -4.66
C THR A 129 -10.92 -4.30 -4.61
N GLU A 130 -10.10 -5.32 -4.35
CA GLU A 130 -8.65 -5.20 -4.42
C GLU A 130 -8.20 -4.71 -5.81
N GLU A 131 -8.82 -5.22 -6.88
CA GLU A 131 -8.53 -4.79 -8.25
C GLU A 131 -8.80 -3.30 -8.47
N GLN A 132 -9.90 -2.77 -7.91
CA GLN A 132 -10.18 -1.34 -8.00
C GLN A 132 -9.11 -0.51 -7.28
N PHE A 133 -8.69 -0.95 -6.08
CA PHE A 133 -7.63 -0.28 -5.34
C PHE A 133 -6.30 -0.30 -6.11
N PHE A 134 -5.93 -1.45 -6.65
CA PHE A 134 -4.73 -1.59 -7.47
C PHE A 134 -4.78 -0.67 -8.70
N ARG A 135 -5.90 -0.63 -9.40
CA ARG A 135 -6.07 0.26 -10.55
C ARG A 135 -5.93 1.73 -10.17
N ALA A 136 -6.48 2.14 -9.03
CA ALA A 136 -6.32 3.51 -8.56
C ALA A 136 -4.85 3.88 -8.37
N ILE A 137 -4.06 2.98 -7.79
CA ILE A 137 -2.65 3.23 -7.49
C ILE A 137 -1.74 2.98 -8.69
N ARG A 138 -1.94 1.90 -9.47
CA ARG A 138 -1.08 1.54 -10.60
C ARG A 138 -1.27 2.43 -11.82
N GLU A 139 -2.54 2.76 -12.11
CA GLU A 139 -2.93 3.49 -13.31
C GLU A 139 -3.31 4.95 -13.01
N GLY A 140 -3.34 5.34 -11.74
CA GLY A 140 -3.75 6.68 -11.34
C GLY A 140 -5.22 6.98 -11.68
N LYS A 141 -6.10 5.98 -11.60
CA LYS A 141 -7.52 6.12 -11.95
C LYS A 141 -8.38 6.46 -10.74
N SER A 142 -9.12 7.56 -10.86
CA SER A 142 -10.07 7.99 -9.83
C SER A 142 -11.09 6.89 -9.54
N LYS A 143 -11.27 6.59 -8.26
CA LYS A 143 -12.14 5.51 -7.75
C LYS A 143 -11.81 4.11 -8.29
N GLY A 144 -10.61 3.92 -8.86
CA GLY A 144 -10.23 2.64 -9.47
C GLY A 144 -11.12 2.20 -10.64
N LEU A 145 -11.85 3.11 -11.25
CA LEU A 145 -12.70 2.83 -12.40
C LEU A 145 -11.86 2.85 -13.68
N LYS A 146 -12.10 1.91 -14.62
CA LYS A 146 -11.40 1.84 -15.92
C LYS A 146 -11.47 3.16 -16.66
N GLU A 147 -12.67 3.72 -16.75
CA GLU A 147 -12.96 5.00 -17.41
C GLU A 147 -12.86 6.20 -16.43
N GLY A 148 -12.31 5.99 -15.24
CA GLY A 148 -12.11 7.06 -14.27
C GLY A 148 -11.13 8.10 -14.79
N ARG A 149 -11.38 9.39 -14.46
CA ARG A 149 -10.40 10.45 -14.74
C ARG A 149 -9.07 10.14 -14.07
N PRO A 150 -7.96 10.73 -14.53
CA PRO A 150 -6.70 10.66 -13.80
C PRO A 150 -6.82 11.21 -12.36
N LEU A 151 -6.07 10.64 -11.44
CA LEU A 151 -5.87 11.24 -10.12
C LEU A 151 -5.16 12.59 -10.28
N LEU A 152 -5.60 13.56 -9.51
CA LEU A 152 -5.03 14.91 -9.56
C LEU A 152 -3.90 15.04 -8.54
N PRO A 153 -2.93 15.93 -8.81
CA PRO A 153 -1.95 16.31 -7.79
C PRO A 153 -2.66 16.86 -6.53
N PRO A 154 -2.06 16.73 -5.35
CA PRO A 154 -0.69 16.25 -5.11
C PRO A 154 -0.55 14.73 -4.90
N MET A 155 -1.61 13.91 -5.13
CA MET A 155 -1.55 12.46 -4.91
C MET A 155 -0.38 11.83 -5.70
N PRO A 156 0.65 11.27 -5.04
CA PRO A 156 1.87 10.80 -5.70
C PRO A 156 1.74 9.36 -6.22
N TRP A 157 0.63 9.04 -6.87
CA TRP A 157 0.37 7.70 -7.41
C TRP A 157 1.47 7.22 -8.36
N PHE A 158 2.10 8.14 -9.09
CA PHE A 158 3.21 7.86 -10.02
C PHE A 158 4.47 7.31 -9.31
N ILE A 159 4.60 7.54 -8.00
CA ILE A 159 5.61 6.90 -7.14
C ILE A 159 5.06 5.58 -6.62
N TYR A 160 3.85 5.59 -6.06
CA TYR A 160 3.25 4.42 -5.42
C TYR A 160 2.94 3.28 -6.39
N LYS A 161 2.79 3.56 -7.68
CA LYS A 161 2.64 2.51 -8.73
C LYS A 161 3.80 1.51 -8.76
N ASN A 162 4.97 1.86 -8.19
CA ASN A 162 6.15 1.01 -8.13
C ASN A 162 6.19 0.10 -6.89
N MET A 163 5.22 0.20 -5.98
CA MET A 163 5.14 -0.67 -4.81
C MET A 163 4.91 -2.12 -5.25
N SER A 164 5.40 -3.08 -4.46
CA SER A 164 5.12 -4.49 -4.73
C SER A 164 3.62 -4.82 -4.55
N ASP A 165 3.12 -5.85 -5.24
CA ASP A 165 1.74 -6.28 -5.06
C ASP A 165 1.44 -6.74 -3.63
N PRO A 166 2.33 -7.47 -2.92
CA PRO A 166 2.12 -7.78 -1.51
C PRO A 166 1.97 -6.53 -0.62
N ASP A 167 2.71 -5.45 -0.89
CA ASP A 167 2.61 -4.22 -0.11
C ASP A 167 1.30 -3.47 -0.40
N LEU A 168 0.87 -3.37 -1.66
CA LEU A 168 -0.44 -2.79 -2.00
C LEU A 168 -1.59 -3.58 -1.40
N LYS A 169 -1.50 -4.91 -1.44
CA LYS A 169 -2.48 -5.81 -0.81
C LYS A 169 -2.55 -5.59 0.70
N ALA A 170 -1.39 -5.45 1.35
CA ALA A 170 -1.31 -5.18 2.77
C ALA A 170 -1.93 -3.82 3.14
N ILE A 171 -1.63 -2.77 2.37
CA ILE A 171 -2.22 -1.43 2.55
C ILE A 171 -3.75 -1.51 2.43
N PHE A 172 -4.25 -2.13 1.37
CA PHE A 172 -5.69 -2.29 1.18
C PHE A 172 -6.33 -3.06 2.33
N ALA A 173 -5.74 -4.20 2.74
CA ALA A 173 -6.22 -4.99 3.86
C ALA A 173 -6.32 -4.17 5.15
N TYR A 174 -5.32 -3.34 5.45
CA TYR A 174 -5.36 -2.46 6.62
C TYR A 174 -6.43 -1.38 6.52
N LEU A 175 -6.50 -0.66 5.40
CA LEU A 175 -7.50 0.39 5.20
C LEU A 175 -8.93 -0.15 5.31
N LYS A 176 -9.18 -1.39 4.88
CA LYS A 176 -10.47 -2.08 5.05
C LYS A 176 -10.81 -2.38 6.51
N THR A 177 -9.85 -2.34 7.42
CA THR A 177 -10.08 -2.49 8.87
C THR A 177 -10.18 -1.16 9.61
N SER A 178 -10.05 -0.03 8.91
CA SER A 178 -10.15 1.29 9.52
C SER A 178 -11.57 1.57 10.03
N LYS A 179 -11.71 2.52 10.95
CA LYS A 179 -13.03 3.03 11.37
C LYS A 179 -13.76 3.58 10.13
N PRO A 180 -14.99 3.14 9.84
CA PRO A 180 -15.76 3.74 8.75
C PRO A 180 -16.14 5.17 9.12
N VAL A 181 -15.90 6.09 8.17
CA VAL A 181 -16.29 7.51 8.33
C VAL A 181 -17.09 7.91 7.09
N GLU A 182 -18.38 8.11 7.25
CA GLU A 182 -19.22 8.61 6.18
C GLU A 182 -18.82 10.03 5.81
N ASN A 183 -18.28 10.22 4.62
CA ASN A 183 -17.92 11.54 4.10
C ASN A 183 -17.88 11.51 2.56
N ARG A 184 -18.78 12.26 1.93
CA ARG A 184 -18.84 12.42 0.49
C ARG A 184 -17.96 13.60 0.07
N VAL A 185 -16.68 13.33 -0.13
CA VAL A 185 -15.70 14.33 -0.56
C VAL A 185 -16.19 15.07 -1.81
N PRO A 186 -16.10 16.41 -1.87
CA PRO A 186 -16.49 17.19 -3.04
C PRO A 186 -15.72 16.80 -4.31
N GLY A 187 -16.35 17.00 -5.46
CA GLY A 187 -15.66 16.87 -6.74
C GLY A 187 -14.60 17.97 -6.94
N PRO A 188 -13.55 17.72 -7.73
CA PRO A 188 -12.54 18.73 -8.01
C PRO A 188 -13.17 19.93 -8.76
N LYS A 189 -12.59 21.11 -8.56
CA LYS A 189 -13.01 22.34 -9.24
C LYS A 189 -11.96 22.77 -10.26
N SER A 190 -12.40 23.25 -11.41
CA SER A 190 -11.52 23.89 -12.39
C SER A 190 -11.05 25.24 -11.91
N LEU A 191 -9.98 25.79 -12.52
CA LEU A 191 -9.51 27.16 -12.23
C LEU A 191 -10.56 28.22 -12.53
N GLN A 192 -11.49 27.94 -13.43
CA GLN A 192 -12.58 28.88 -13.78
C GLN A 192 -13.61 28.96 -12.65
N GLU A 193 -13.88 27.88 -11.96
CA GLU A 193 -14.80 27.83 -10.82
C GLU A 193 -14.19 28.43 -9.54
N LEU A 194 -12.89 28.71 -9.54
CA LEU A 194 -12.18 29.34 -8.40
C LEU A 194 -12.08 30.86 -8.51
N LYS A 195 -12.45 31.44 -9.67
CA LYS A 195 -12.53 32.88 -9.92
C LYS A 195 -13.85 33.43 -9.37
#